data_d5c6cd3c5940ef1134934cd97538a051
#
_entry.id   d5c6cd3c5940ef1134934cd97538a051
#
_cell.length_a   1.000
_cell.length_b   1.000
_cell.length_c   1.000
_cell.angle_alpha   90.00
_cell.angle_beta   90.00
_cell.angle_gamma   90.00
#
_symmetry.space_group_name_H-M   'P 1'
#
loop_
_entity.id
_entity.type
_entity.pdbx_description
1 polymer ?
#
loop_
_entity_poly.entity_id
_entity_poly.type
_entity_poly.pdbx_seq_one_letter_code
_entity_poly.pdbx_strand_id
1 'polypeptide(L)'
;MQSTLTRALALAIALAASGAAEAASTTFINPVGPATYSSADPFVLRHTDGNYYFVATSENWDKIELRKSASLSGMGVSAPVTVFTKSATACSGNNCYSKDVWAPEINYINGAWYIYFSASGSDDQHRVFAIKNTNADPTTGSWTTPVKVADTDDAWAIDQTVATINGQLYMAWSDISGGQPQRIKLAKMSSPTAIIGRGAIVSTPTNAWEQVGAKVNEAPQFIVHGSKVHMSFSASGCWTDDYKLGLLSANLTADLLNPASWTKAASPLLQQGNGAFGPGHNGFTKSPDGTEDWIVYHANPASGRGCTNYRTTRIQKITWNGDTPVVGAPVAVGTAVTRPSGEGTGTIWYRIRNEHSGKVVSIDRGAPANGAQIWQFADFGNTDQRWSLDPVGSGYFKLTTAYNGNVADVYNFSTAPGAYVKSYPYAATTNQQWILVQTDTQYFKVRNRNSGIMLDNKDGSMLDGGVIQQWTDNNLAPQHWLFERTN
;
A
#
# COMPACT_ATOMS: atom_id res chain seq x y z
N MET A 1 0.24 69.89 53.75
CA MET A 1 -0.68 68.74 53.63
C MET A 1 -0.30 68.00 52.33
N GLN A 2 0.47 66.96 52.48
CA GLN A 2 0.97 66.16 51.36
C GLN A 2 0.02 64.96 51.13
N SER A 3 -0.50 64.80 49.93
CA SER A 3 -1.28 63.62 49.53
C SER A 3 -0.37 62.68 48.77
N THR A 4 -0.10 61.51 49.32
CA THR A 4 0.64 60.40 48.68
C THR A 4 -0.27 59.62 47.76
N LEU A 5 0.01 59.64 46.46
CA LEU A 5 -0.59 58.73 45.46
C LEU A 5 0.21 57.43 45.44
N THR A 6 -0.43 56.36 45.84
CA THR A 6 0.08 54.97 45.67
C THR A 6 -0.25 54.50 44.29
N ARG A 7 0.77 54.29 43.43
CA ARG A 7 0.59 53.60 42.13
C ARG A 7 0.69 52.09 42.34
N ALA A 8 -0.41 51.39 42.07
CA ALA A 8 -0.40 49.94 41.95
C ALA A 8 0.15 49.52 40.60
N LEU A 9 1.25 48.76 40.61
CA LEU A 9 1.88 48.18 39.42
C LEU A 9 1.22 46.83 39.18
N ALA A 10 0.34 46.73 38.16
CA ALA A 10 -0.23 45.46 37.72
C ALA A 10 0.79 44.73 36.86
N LEU A 11 1.36 43.65 37.38
CA LEU A 11 2.25 42.74 36.67
C LEU A 11 1.40 41.81 35.78
N ALA A 12 1.31 42.08 34.50
CA ALA A 12 0.69 41.15 33.53
C ALA A 12 1.68 40.01 33.24
N ILE A 13 1.44 38.85 33.79
CA ILE A 13 2.14 37.60 33.42
C ILE A 13 1.55 37.12 32.08
N ALA A 14 2.27 37.38 30.99
CA ALA A 14 1.96 36.73 29.73
C ALA A 14 2.37 35.25 29.82
N LEU A 15 1.41 34.37 29.94
CA LEU A 15 1.63 32.96 29.68
C LEU A 15 1.96 32.82 28.19
N ALA A 16 3.22 32.68 27.86
CA ALA A 16 3.64 32.18 26.57
C ALA A 16 3.24 30.68 26.54
N ALA A 17 2.16 30.36 25.86
CA ALA A 17 1.91 29.00 25.43
C ALA A 17 3.01 28.62 24.45
N SER A 18 4.07 27.97 24.94
CA SER A 18 5.04 27.30 24.10
C SER A 18 4.29 26.12 23.45
N GLY A 19 3.70 26.37 22.28
CA GLY A 19 3.32 25.30 21.40
C GLY A 19 4.60 24.53 21.09
N ALA A 20 4.76 23.34 21.66
CA ALA A 20 5.79 22.43 21.24
C ALA A 20 5.55 22.22 19.73
N ALA A 21 6.49 22.66 18.91
CA ALA A 21 6.48 22.35 17.49
C ALA A 21 6.41 20.81 17.38
N GLU A 22 5.34 20.30 16.83
CA GLU A 22 5.21 18.87 16.54
C GLU A 22 6.45 18.45 15.77
N ALA A 23 7.19 17.49 16.30
CA ALA A 23 8.32 16.92 15.59
C ALA A 23 7.79 16.27 14.30
N ALA A 24 8.21 16.81 13.16
CA ALA A 24 7.81 16.30 11.87
C ALA A 24 8.07 14.79 11.78
N SER A 25 7.05 13.99 11.51
CA SER A 25 7.23 12.55 11.27
C SER A 25 7.96 12.36 9.94
N THR A 26 9.15 11.80 9.99
CA THR A 26 9.97 11.49 8.82
C THR A 26 9.76 10.08 8.32
N THR A 27 8.86 9.32 8.95
CA THR A 27 8.62 7.90 8.65
C THR A 27 7.14 7.58 8.47
N PHE A 28 6.88 6.47 7.79
CA PHE A 28 5.58 5.81 7.68
C PHE A 28 5.74 4.32 8.00
N ILE A 29 4.63 3.56 8.04
CA ILE A 29 4.65 2.10 8.15
C ILE A 29 3.93 1.47 6.94
N ASN A 30 4.40 0.30 6.47
CA ASN A 30 3.63 -0.56 5.58
C ASN A 30 2.60 -1.38 6.40
N PRO A 31 1.47 -1.80 5.79
CA PRO A 31 1.03 -1.56 4.42
C PRO A 31 0.50 -0.14 4.21
N VAL A 32 0.51 0.36 2.96
CA VAL A 32 0.07 1.70 2.58
C VAL A 32 -1.22 1.72 1.74
N GLY A 33 -1.73 0.56 1.38
CA GLY A 33 -3.03 0.40 0.72
C GLY A 33 -4.22 0.72 1.63
N PRO A 34 -5.45 0.54 1.14
CA PRO A 34 -6.65 0.64 1.97
C PRO A 34 -6.55 -0.28 3.19
N ALA A 35 -6.90 0.22 4.37
CA ALA A 35 -6.71 -0.50 5.62
C ALA A 35 -7.74 -1.63 5.82
N THR A 36 -8.91 -1.55 5.20
CA THR A 36 -10.06 -2.38 5.52
C THR A 36 -10.31 -3.55 4.56
N TYR A 37 -9.56 -3.65 3.45
CA TYR A 37 -9.72 -4.72 2.46
C TYR A 37 -8.46 -4.99 1.64
N SER A 38 -8.49 -6.07 0.86
CA SER A 38 -7.43 -6.45 -0.07
C SER A 38 -7.10 -5.32 -1.04
N SER A 39 -5.82 -5.17 -1.33
CA SER A 39 -5.31 -4.30 -2.39
C SER A 39 -4.25 -5.06 -3.19
N ALA A 40 -4.70 -6.17 -3.78
CA ALA A 40 -3.90 -6.98 -4.67
C ALA A 40 -3.62 -6.27 -5.99
N ASP A 41 -2.53 -6.65 -6.65
CA ASP A 41 -2.18 -6.17 -7.99
C ASP A 41 -2.13 -4.63 -8.05
N PRO A 42 -1.36 -3.97 -7.15
CA PRO A 42 -1.39 -2.52 -6.98
C PRO A 42 -0.63 -1.81 -8.09
N PHE A 43 -1.23 -0.78 -8.65
CA PHE A 43 -0.56 0.11 -9.59
C PHE A 43 -0.68 1.57 -9.16
N VAL A 44 0.42 2.33 -9.28
CA VAL A 44 0.47 3.75 -8.92
C VAL A 44 1.13 4.55 -10.02
N LEU A 45 0.40 5.50 -10.57
CA LEU A 45 0.93 6.50 -11.47
C LEU A 45 1.18 7.82 -10.73
N ARG A 46 2.41 8.34 -10.74
CA ARG A 46 2.70 9.73 -10.39
C ARG A 46 2.48 10.61 -11.61
N HIS A 47 1.56 11.57 -11.52
CA HIS A 47 1.24 12.47 -12.62
C HIS A 47 1.89 13.85 -12.46
N THR A 48 1.96 14.62 -13.54
CA THR A 48 2.58 15.96 -13.58
C THR A 48 1.83 17.01 -12.77
N ASP A 49 0.59 16.73 -12.36
CA ASP A 49 -0.19 17.56 -11.42
C ASP A 49 0.28 17.43 -9.95
N GLY A 50 1.31 16.61 -9.70
CA GLY A 50 1.87 16.36 -8.38
C GLY A 50 1.15 15.28 -7.59
N ASN A 51 0.08 14.67 -8.12
CA ASN A 51 -0.67 13.62 -7.45
C ASN A 51 -0.25 12.21 -7.90
N TYR A 52 -0.52 11.26 -7.02
CA TYR A 52 -0.50 9.82 -7.27
C TYR A 52 -1.91 9.33 -7.51
N TYR A 53 -2.06 8.48 -8.52
CA TYR A 53 -3.29 7.82 -8.87
C TYR A 53 -3.09 6.32 -8.64
N PHE A 54 -3.87 5.76 -7.72
CA PHE A 54 -3.76 4.38 -7.26
C PHE A 54 -4.99 3.58 -7.68
N VAL A 55 -4.74 2.41 -8.24
CA VAL A 55 -5.73 1.38 -8.54
C VAL A 55 -5.21 0.02 -8.09
N ALA A 56 -6.11 -0.91 -7.79
CA ALA A 56 -5.80 -2.28 -7.41
C ALA A 56 -6.98 -3.19 -7.75
N THR A 57 -6.77 -4.48 -7.80
CA THR A 57 -7.85 -5.47 -7.92
C THR A 57 -8.78 -5.36 -6.71
N SER A 58 -10.08 -5.16 -6.95
CA SER A 58 -11.09 -5.07 -5.90
C SER A 58 -11.34 -6.42 -5.24
N GLU A 59 -11.79 -6.41 -3.98
CA GLU A 59 -12.03 -7.61 -3.19
C GLU A 59 -12.97 -8.63 -3.86
N ASN A 60 -13.99 -8.14 -4.57
CA ASN A 60 -15.00 -8.98 -5.24
C ASN A 60 -14.76 -9.13 -6.75
N TRP A 61 -13.64 -8.59 -7.27
CA TRP A 61 -13.30 -8.65 -8.71
C TRP A 61 -14.42 -8.13 -9.61
N ASP A 62 -15.06 -7.06 -9.19
CA ASP A 62 -16.31 -6.58 -9.79
C ASP A 62 -16.25 -5.13 -10.26
N LYS A 63 -15.25 -4.38 -9.83
CA LYS A 63 -15.13 -2.94 -10.09
C LYS A 63 -13.68 -2.47 -10.12
N ILE A 64 -13.50 -1.26 -10.62
CA ILE A 64 -12.24 -0.51 -10.52
C ILE A 64 -12.48 0.73 -9.67
N GLU A 65 -11.74 0.85 -8.59
CA GLU A 65 -11.72 2.00 -7.70
C GLU A 65 -10.44 2.79 -7.90
N LEU A 66 -10.58 4.08 -8.20
CA LEU A 66 -9.48 5.02 -8.37
C LEU A 66 -9.34 5.89 -7.12
N ARG A 67 -8.13 6.00 -6.60
CA ARG A 67 -7.79 6.91 -5.51
C ARG A 67 -6.79 7.96 -5.99
N LYS A 68 -6.92 9.18 -5.49
CA LYS A 68 -6.02 10.30 -5.75
C LYS A 68 -5.38 10.76 -4.45
N SER A 69 -4.06 10.91 -4.42
CA SER A 69 -3.32 11.31 -3.22
C SER A 69 -2.12 12.19 -3.60
N ALA A 70 -1.83 13.21 -2.80
CA ALA A 70 -0.59 13.98 -2.91
C ALA A 70 0.63 13.25 -2.29
N SER A 71 0.41 12.12 -1.62
CA SER A 71 1.43 11.36 -0.88
C SER A 71 1.46 9.91 -1.36
N LEU A 72 2.64 9.38 -1.70
CA LEU A 72 2.82 7.98 -2.05
C LEU A 72 2.58 7.08 -0.84
N SER A 73 3.13 7.43 0.32
CA SER A 73 2.93 6.66 1.56
C SER A 73 1.50 6.75 2.10
N GLY A 74 0.68 7.71 1.60
CA GLY A 74 -0.72 7.92 2.00
C GLY A 74 -1.75 7.58 0.93
N MET A 75 -1.39 6.86 -0.12
CA MET A 75 -2.29 6.59 -1.25
C MET A 75 -3.58 5.85 -0.89
N GLY A 76 -3.56 5.02 0.16
CA GLY A 76 -4.73 4.28 0.63
C GLY A 76 -5.74 5.10 1.44
N VAL A 77 -5.40 6.33 1.84
CA VAL A 77 -6.22 7.17 2.75
C VAL A 77 -7.40 7.81 2.04
N SER A 78 -7.21 8.28 0.81
CA SER A 78 -8.25 8.99 0.07
C SER A 78 -9.46 8.09 -0.21
N ALA A 79 -10.66 8.69 -0.19
CA ALA A 79 -11.87 7.96 -0.57
C ALA A 79 -11.75 7.47 -2.03
N PRO A 80 -12.16 6.24 -2.34
CA PRO A 80 -12.15 5.74 -3.70
C PRO A 80 -13.28 6.34 -4.52
N VAL A 81 -13.04 6.51 -5.82
CA VAL A 81 -14.06 6.78 -6.82
C VAL A 81 -14.22 5.54 -7.69
N THR A 82 -15.39 4.93 -7.72
CA THR A 82 -15.68 3.82 -8.64
C THR A 82 -15.75 4.36 -10.06
N VAL A 83 -14.81 3.93 -10.90
CA VAL A 83 -14.68 4.37 -12.30
C VAL A 83 -15.18 3.35 -13.30
N PHE A 84 -15.31 2.11 -12.88
CA PHE A 84 -15.86 1.00 -13.68
C PHE A 84 -16.50 -0.03 -12.76
N THR A 85 -17.59 -0.64 -13.22
CA THR A 85 -18.23 -1.82 -12.61
C THR A 85 -18.58 -2.81 -13.71
N LYS A 86 -18.27 -4.10 -13.49
CA LYS A 86 -18.62 -5.17 -14.43
C LYS A 86 -20.12 -5.20 -14.70
N SER A 87 -20.49 -5.64 -15.90
CA SER A 87 -21.89 -5.77 -16.29
C SER A 87 -22.20 -7.17 -16.80
N ALA A 88 -23.15 -7.86 -16.18
CA ALA A 88 -23.57 -9.19 -16.57
C ALA A 88 -24.13 -9.28 -18.01
N THR A 89 -24.57 -8.16 -18.59
CA THR A 89 -25.12 -8.07 -19.94
C THR A 89 -24.09 -7.70 -21.00
N ALA A 90 -22.86 -7.34 -20.60
CA ALA A 90 -21.82 -6.88 -21.50
C ALA A 90 -20.98 -8.04 -22.06
N CYS A 91 -21.64 -8.94 -22.79
CA CYS A 91 -20.97 -10.07 -23.43
C CYS A 91 -21.39 -10.22 -24.88
N SER A 92 -20.41 -10.20 -25.79
CA SER A 92 -20.59 -10.51 -27.21
C SER A 92 -19.33 -11.24 -27.72
N GLY A 93 -19.39 -12.56 -27.89
CA GLY A 93 -18.23 -13.39 -28.26
C GLY A 93 -17.07 -13.22 -27.27
N ASN A 94 -15.86 -13.01 -27.78
CA ASN A 94 -14.65 -12.77 -26.96
C ASN A 94 -14.56 -11.33 -26.41
N ASN A 95 -15.64 -10.59 -26.38
CA ASN A 95 -15.68 -9.21 -25.84
C ASN A 95 -16.53 -9.18 -24.56
N CYS A 96 -16.14 -9.96 -23.56
CA CYS A 96 -16.84 -10.11 -22.31
C CYS A 96 -16.04 -9.53 -21.15
N TYR A 97 -16.67 -8.65 -20.37
CA TYR A 97 -16.12 -8.10 -19.12
C TYR A 97 -17.15 -8.17 -17.99
N SER A 98 -17.84 -9.30 -17.92
CA SER A 98 -18.89 -9.56 -16.94
C SER A 98 -18.39 -10.25 -15.66
N LYS A 99 -17.12 -10.67 -15.64
CA LYS A 99 -16.51 -11.45 -14.57
C LYS A 99 -15.03 -11.10 -14.43
N ASP A 100 -14.49 -11.25 -13.23
CA ASP A 100 -13.05 -11.24 -12.94
C ASP A 100 -12.31 -10.00 -13.45
N VAL A 101 -12.72 -8.82 -12.95
CA VAL A 101 -12.04 -7.55 -13.24
C VAL A 101 -10.75 -7.50 -12.41
N TRP A 102 -9.60 -7.76 -13.07
CA TRP A 102 -8.31 -7.90 -12.41
C TRP A 102 -7.28 -6.90 -12.91
N ALA A 103 -6.28 -6.66 -12.07
CA ALA A 103 -5.04 -5.95 -12.38
C ALA A 103 -5.23 -4.63 -13.16
N PRO A 104 -6.02 -3.69 -12.65
CA PRO A 104 -6.18 -2.40 -13.31
C PRO A 104 -4.89 -1.58 -13.24
N GLU A 105 -4.51 -0.94 -14.35
CA GLU A 105 -3.40 0.02 -14.44
C GLU A 105 -3.85 1.32 -15.08
N ILE A 106 -3.56 2.45 -14.42
CA ILE A 106 -3.90 3.79 -14.91
C ILE A 106 -2.70 4.44 -15.61
N ASN A 107 -2.94 5.00 -16.80
CA ASN A 107 -1.94 5.67 -17.61
C ASN A 107 -2.48 6.99 -18.16
N TYR A 108 -1.60 7.99 -18.33
CA TYR A 108 -1.93 9.24 -19.02
C TYR A 108 -1.16 9.29 -20.35
N ILE A 109 -1.87 9.16 -21.47
CA ILE A 109 -1.28 9.02 -22.80
C ILE A 109 -1.95 10.00 -23.74
N ASN A 110 -1.15 10.82 -24.45
CA ASN A 110 -1.62 11.78 -25.46
C ASN A 110 -2.77 12.68 -24.97
N GLY A 111 -2.70 13.18 -23.74
CA GLY A 111 -3.69 14.12 -23.20
C GLY A 111 -4.97 13.47 -22.67
N ALA A 112 -4.99 12.14 -22.49
CA ALA A 112 -6.15 11.43 -21.95
C ALA A 112 -5.69 10.33 -20.96
N TRP A 113 -6.57 10.02 -20.03
CA TRP A 113 -6.41 8.92 -19.09
C TRP A 113 -6.92 7.62 -19.69
N TYR A 114 -6.21 6.55 -19.44
CA TYR A 114 -6.62 5.19 -19.78
C TYR A 114 -6.44 4.30 -18.55
N ILE A 115 -7.42 3.43 -18.28
CA ILE A 115 -7.25 2.33 -17.35
C ILE A 115 -7.36 1.04 -18.16
N TYR A 116 -6.28 0.25 -18.12
CA TYR A 116 -6.24 -1.08 -18.68
C TYR A 116 -6.54 -2.08 -17.58
N PHE A 117 -7.26 -3.15 -17.89
CA PHE A 117 -7.59 -4.21 -16.94
C PHE A 117 -7.89 -5.50 -17.67
N SER A 118 -7.77 -6.62 -16.98
CA SER A 118 -8.18 -7.93 -17.48
C SER A 118 -9.58 -8.25 -17.02
N ALA A 119 -10.38 -8.88 -17.88
CA ALA A 119 -11.70 -9.39 -17.52
C ALA A 119 -12.09 -10.57 -18.42
N SER A 120 -13.11 -11.33 -18.00
CA SER A 120 -13.63 -12.47 -18.73
C SER A 120 -15.15 -12.49 -18.82
N GLY A 121 -15.67 -13.46 -19.57
CA GLY A 121 -17.04 -13.91 -19.56
C GLY A 121 -17.23 -15.17 -18.72
N SER A 122 -18.33 -15.89 -18.98
CA SER A 122 -18.63 -17.16 -18.31
C SER A 122 -17.70 -18.32 -18.71
N ASP A 123 -16.95 -18.15 -19.78
CA ASP A 123 -16.02 -19.13 -20.35
C ASP A 123 -14.59 -19.03 -19.78
N ASP A 124 -14.33 -18.11 -18.83
CA ASP A 124 -13.02 -17.82 -18.25
C ASP A 124 -11.95 -17.40 -19.28
N GLN A 125 -12.37 -17.00 -20.48
CA GLN A 125 -11.47 -16.50 -21.51
C GLN A 125 -11.13 -15.03 -21.27
N HIS A 126 -10.11 -14.79 -20.47
CA HIS A 126 -9.67 -13.44 -20.15
C HIS A 126 -9.13 -12.70 -21.36
N ARG A 127 -9.42 -11.39 -21.40
CA ARG A 127 -8.91 -10.43 -22.37
C ARG A 127 -8.56 -9.14 -21.67
N VAL A 128 -7.69 -8.37 -22.30
CA VAL A 128 -7.38 -7.02 -21.85
C VAL A 128 -8.38 -6.04 -22.43
N PHE A 129 -8.85 -5.14 -21.60
CA PHE A 129 -9.73 -4.04 -21.94
C PHE A 129 -9.13 -2.70 -21.52
N ALA A 130 -9.55 -1.62 -22.16
CA ALA A 130 -9.20 -0.25 -21.81
C ALA A 130 -10.46 0.62 -21.74
N ILE A 131 -10.54 1.46 -20.70
CA ILE A 131 -11.49 2.56 -20.60
C ILE A 131 -10.74 3.89 -20.67
N LYS A 132 -11.40 4.95 -21.15
CA LYS A 132 -10.78 6.26 -21.36
C LYS A 132 -11.56 7.35 -20.64
N ASN A 133 -10.84 8.35 -20.11
CA ASN A 133 -11.40 9.60 -19.60
C ASN A 133 -10.57 10.78 -20.13
N THR A 134 -11.21 11.87 -20.54
CA THR A 134 -10.57 13.07 -21.09
C THR A 134 -10.58 14.26 -20.12
N ASN A 135 -11.14 14.11 -18.93
CA ASN A 135 -11.10 15.16 -17.93
C ASN A 135 -9.67 15.35 -17.39
N ALA A 136 -9.34 16.56 -16.99
CA ALA A 136 -8.04 16.83 -16.37
C ALA A 136 -7.84 16.03 -15.08
N ASP A 137 -8.89 15.86 -14.27
CA ASP A 137 -8.93 15.00 -13.10
C ASP A 137 -9.71 13.72 -13.40
N PRO A 138 -9.06 12.55 -13.43
CA PRO A 138 -9.71 11.28 -13.77
C PRO A 138 -10.69 10.76 -12.72
N THR A 139 -10.68 11.35 -11.50
CA THR A 139 -11.67 11.05 -10.46
C THR A 139 -13.02 11.71 -10.73
N THR A 140 -13.11 12.51 -11.77
CA THR A 140 -14.33 13.23 -12.20
C THR A 140 -14.73 12.86 -13.63
N GLY A 141 -15.97 13.20 -13.99
CA GLY A 141 -16.53 12.95 -15.32
C GLY A 141 -16.82 11.47 -15.58
N SER A 142 -16.92 11.12 -16.85
CA SER A 142 -17.31 9.79 -17.28
C SER A 142 -16.15 9.05 -17.93
N TRP A 143 -16.05 7.76 -17.67
CA TRP A 143 -15.19 6.82 -18.40
C TRP A 143 -15.99 6.18 -19.54
N THR A 144 -15.31 5.89 -20.65
CA THR A 144 -15.94 5.23 -21.79
C THR A 144 -16.31 3.78 -21.46
N THR A 145 -17.14 3.18 -22.32
CA THR A 145 -17.29 1.71 -22.35
C THR A 145 -15.95 1.05 -22.65
N PRO A 146 -15.68 -0.17 -22.10
CA PRO A 146 -14.45 -0.90 -22.37
C PRO A 146 -14.26 -1.22 -23.86
N VAL A 147 -13.04 -1.01 -24.33
CA VAL A 147 -12.56 -1.44 -25.65
C VAL A 147 -11.56 -2.56 -25.44
N LYS A 148 -11.76 -3.69 -26.12
CA LYS A 148 -10.79 -4.80 -26.08
C LYS A 148 -9.48 -4.40 -26.74
N VAL A 149 -8.36 -4.74 -26.10
CA VAL A 149 -6.99 -4.51 -26.58
C VAL A 149 -6.32 -5.87 -26.73
N ALA A 150 -6.18 -6.33 -27.96
CA ALA A 150 -5.64 -7.64 -28.27
C ALA A 150 -4.67 -7.58 -29.44
N ASP A 151 -3.74 -8.52 -29.51
CA ASP A 151 -2.93 -8.79 -30.69
C ASP A 151 -3.73 -9.61 -31.73
N THR A 152 -3.09 -9.95 -32.85
CA THR A 152 -3.76 -10.70 -33.93
C THR A 152 -4.15 -12.13 -33.54
N ASP A 153 -3.62 -12.67 -32.44
CA ASP A 153 -4.01 -14.00 -31.93
C ASP A 153 -5.35 -13.96 -31.19
N ASP A 154 -5.73 -12.80 -30.63
CA ASP A 154 -6.90 -12.61 -29.76
C ASP A 154 -7.03 -13.75 -28.73
N ALA A 155 -5.92 -14.12 -28.12
CA ALA A 155 -5.83 -15.23 -27.17
C ALA A 155 -6.09 -14.76 -25.73
N TRP A 156 -6.11 -15.71 -24.82
CA TRP A 156 -6.18 -15.45 -23.38
C TRP A 156 -5.03 -14.51 -22.94
N ALA A 157 -5.37 -13.46 -22.20
CA ALA A 157 -4.42 -12.42 -21.79
C ALA A 157 -4.83 -11.79 -20.45
N ILE A 158 -3.85 -11.65 -19.53
CA ILE A 158 -4.01 -10.95 -18.24
C ILE A 158 -2.79 -10.08 -17.95
N ASP A 159 -2.89 -9.27 -16.91
CA ASP A 159 -1.77 -8.54 -16.28
C ASP A 159 -0.99 -7.69 -17.28
N GLN A 160 -1.71 -6.89 -18.00
CA GLN A 160 -1.13 -6.01 -19.01
C GLN A 160 -0.43 -4.80 -18.37
N THR A 161 0.65 -4.34 -18.96
CA THR A 161 1.24 -3.03 -18.70
C THR A 161 1.48 -2.27 -20.00
N VAL A 162 1.32 -0.95 -19.96
CA VAL A 162 1.55 -0.07 -21.11
C VAL A 162 2.60 0.98 -20.76
N ALA A 163 3.62 1.13 -21.59
CA ALA A 163 4.68 2.11 -21.40
C ALA A 163 5.12 2.77 -22.71
N THR A 164 5.52 4.03 -22.63
CA THR A 164 6.21 4.72 -23.73
C THR A 164 7.71 4.62 -23.51
N ILE A 165 8.41 3.94 -24.42
CA ILE A 165 9.86 3.75 -24.38
C ILE A 165 10.44 4.35 -25.66
N ASN A 166 11.35 5.30 -25.55
CA ASN A 166 11.92 6.04 -26.71
C ASN A 166 10.86 6.57 -27.69
N GLY A 167 9.74 7.10 -27.15
CA GLY A 167 8.67 7.66 -27.97
C GLY A 167 7.74 6.63 -28.64
N GLN A 168 8.01 5.35 -28.50
CA GLN A 168 7.16 4.26 -28.99
C GLN A 168 6.33 3.67 -27.84
N LEU A 169 5.03 3.54 -28.06
CA LEU A 169 4.12 2.90 -27.11
C LEU A 169 4.22 1.37 -27.25
N TYR A 170 4.39 0.70 -26.13
CA TYR A 170 4.42 -0.75 -26.00
C TYR A 170 3.38 -1.24 -25.01
N MET A 171 2.89 -2.46 -25.22
CA MET A 171 2.13 -3.22 -24.24
C MET A 171 2.81 -4.57 -24.02
N ALA A 172 2.99 -4.94 -22.75
CA ALA A 172 3.37 -6.28 -22.35
C ALA A 172 2.21 -6.91 -21.56
N TRP A 173 2.04 -8.23 -21.64
CA TRP A 173 0.99 -8.96 -20.94
C TRP A 173 1.37 -10.42 -20.73
N SER A 174 0.62 -11.12 -19.89
CA SER A 174 0.75 -12.56 -19.68
C SER A 174 -0.18 -13.34 -20.60
N ASP A 175 0.32 -14.41 -21.20
CA ASP A 175 -0.35 -15.23 -22.23
C ASP A 175 -0.15 -16.73 -21.94
N ILE A 176 -1.20 -17.56 -22.15
CA ILE A 176 -1.13 -19.02 -22.07
C ILE A 176 -1.61 -19.70 -23.37
N SER A 177 -1.62 -18.99 -24.49
CA SER A 177 -2.11 -19.52 -25.76
C SER A 177 -1.38 -20.80 -26.20
N GLY A 178 -2.11 -21.72 -26.79
CA GLY A 178 -1.56 -22.96 -27.35
C GLY A 178 -1.13 -23.99 -26.30
N GLY A 179 -1.67 -23.96 -25.07
CA GLY A 179 -1.34 -24.93 -24.00
C GLY A 179 0.11 -24.81 -23.49
N GLN A 180 0.77 -23.67 -23.76
CA GLN A 180 2.11 -23.37 -23.29
C GLN A 180 2.11 -22.92 -21.84
N PRO A 181 3.28 -22.91 -21.16
CA PRO A 181 3.40 -22.25 -19.87
C PRO A 181 2.99 -20.77 -19.99
N GLN A 182 2.50 -20.20 -18.91
CA GLN A 182 2.19 -18.79 -18.83
C GLN A 182 3.46 -17.96 -19.02
N ARG A 183 3.46 -17.02 -19.98
CA ARG A 183 4.65 -16.34 -20.48
C ARG A 183 4.37 -14.88 -20.80
N ILE A 184 5.40 -14.05 -20.91
CA ILE A 184 5.25 -12.63 -21.24
C ILE A 184 5.34 -12.42 -22.74
N LYS A 185 4.32 -11.79 -23.31
CA LYS A 185 4.32 -11.19 -24.65
C LYS A 185 4.57 -9.69 -24.57
N LEU A 186 5.16 -9.15 -25.64
CA LEU A 186 5.43 -7.73 -25.84
C LEU A 186 5.10 -7.33 -27.27
N ALA A 187 4.38 -6.22 -27.45
CA ALA A 187 4.07 -5.67 -28.77
C ALA A 187 4.18 -4.14 -28.80
N LYS A 188 4.42 -3.59 -29.98
CA LYS A 188 4.24 -2.15 -30.25
C LYS A 188 2.75 -1.84 -30.37
N MET A 189 2.38 -0.63 -29.99
CA MET A 189 1.04 -0.11 -30.17
C MET A 189 1.05 1.07 -31.15
N SER A 190 0.03 1.16 -32.01
CA SER A 190 -0.21 2.30 -32.90
C SER A 190 -1.07 3.38 -32.24
N SER A 191 -1.84 2.99 -31.23
CA SER A 191 -2.64 3.90 -30.38
C SER A 191 -2.83 3.28 -28.99
N PRO A 192 -3.34 3.99 -27.99
CA PRO A 192 -3.57 3.42 -26.67
C PRO A 192 -4.49 2.17 -26.61
N THR A 193 -5.22 1.89 -27.69
CA THR A 193 -6.14 0.74 -27.75
C THR A 193 -5.88 -0.20 -28.92
N ALA A 194 -4.76 -0.04 -29.64
CA ALA A 194 -4.48 -0.84 -30.82
C ALA A 194 -3.03 -1.38 -30.84
N ILE A 195 -2.89 -2.68 -30.73
CA ILE A 195 -1.63 -3.41 -30.88
C ILE A 195 -1.28 -3.56 -32.37
N ILE A 196 0.01 -3.50 -32.70
CA ILE A 196 0.53 -3.73 -34.05
C ILE A 196 0.93 -5.21 -34.19
N GLY A 197 0.18 -5.96 -34.97
CA GLY A 197 0.49 -7.33 -35.34
C GLY A 197 0.40 -8.31 -34.15
N ARG A 198 1.29 -9.28 -34.14
CA ARG A 198 1.38 -10.32 -33.11
C ARG A 198 2.44 -9.98 -32.08
N GLY A 199 2.13 -10.17 -30.79
CA GLY A 199 3.10 -9.99 -29.70
C GLY A 199 4.26 -11.00 -29.78
N ALA A 200 5.48 -10.51 -29.55
CA ALA A 200 6.66 -11.35 -29.39
C ALA A 200 6.73 -11.95 -27.98
N ILE A 201 7.11 -13.22 -27.84
CA ILE A 201 7.33 -13.85 -26.54
C ILE A 201 8.72 -13.45 -26.06
N VAL A 202 8.80 -12.66 -24.99
CA VAL A 202 10.06 -12.12 -24.45
C VAL A 202 10.50 -12.80 -23.15
N SER A 203 9.60 -13.51 -22.46
CA SER A 203 9.94 -14.32 -21.29
C SER A 203 9.09 -15.59 -21.22
N THR A 204 9.75 -16.71 -20.91
CA THR A 204 9.11 -18.00 -20.60
C THR A 204 9.71 -18.52 -19.30
N PRO A 205 8.96 -19.19 -18.40
CA PRO A 205 9.48 -19.73 -17.14
C PRO A 205 10.56 -20.80 -17.40
N THR A 206 11.81 -20.43 -17.23
CA THR A 206 12.97 -21.29 -17.50
C THR A 206 13.77 -21.63 -16.26
N ASN A 207 13.82 -20.72 -15.26
CA ASN A 207 14.50 -20.98 -14.01
C ASN A 207 13.62 -21.83 -13.07
N ALA A 208 14.23 -22.66 -12.24
CA ALA A 208 13.50 -23.51 -11.31
C ALA A 208 12.58 -22.70 -10.35
N TRP A 209 13.06 -21.52 -9.93
CA TRP A 209 12.29 -20.63 -9.04
C TRP A 209 11.09 -19.97 -9.72
N GLU A 210 10.94 -20.04 -11.04
CA GLU A 210 9.77 -19.57 -11.79
C GLU A 210 8.65 -20.61 -11.88
N GLN A 211 8.82 -21.80 -11.32
CA GLN A 211 7.99 -22.98 -11.62
C GLN A 211 7.36 -23.63 -10.38
N VAL A 212 7.41 -22.96 -9.24
CA VAL A 212 6.79 -23.49 -8.01
C VAL A 212 5.27 -23.36 -8.09
N GLY A 213 4.55 -24.46 -7.91
CA GLY A 213 3.10 -24.54 -8.07
C GLY A 213 2.65 -24.56 -9.53
N ALA A 214 3.23 -23.70 -10.39
CA ALA A 214 3.01 -23.70 -11.85
C ALA A 214 4.16 -22.97 -12.57
N LYS A 215 4.25 -23.19 -13.86
CA LYS A 215 5.21 -22.51 -14.76
C LYS A 215 4.59 -21.18 -15.20
N VAL A 216 4.89 -20.10 -14.47
CA VAL A 216 4.27 -18.79 -14.65
C VAL A 216 5.29 -17.69 -14.77
N ASN A 217 5.13 -16.82 -15.78
CA ASN A 217 5.60 -15.45 -15.82
C ASN A 217 4.39 -14.56 -16.12
N GLU A 218 4.09 -13.60 -15.23
CA GLU A 218 2.95 -12.69 -15.34
C GLU A 218 3.29 -11.31 -14.78
N ALA A 219 2.34 -10.37 -14.79
CA ALA A 219 2.46 -9.03 -14.24
C ALA A 219 3.74 -8.29 -14.67
N PRO A 220 4.03 -8.14 -15.99
CA PRO A 220 5.18 -7.39 -16.45
C PRO A 220 5.09 -5.91 -16.08
N GLN A 221 6.21 -5.29 -15.65
CA GLN A 221 6.29 -3.85 -15.37
C GLN A 221 7.60 -3.25 -15.84
N PHE A 222 7.53 -2.09 -16.52
CA PHE A 222 8.72 -1.43 -17.05
C PHE A 222 9.30 -0.40 -16.09
N ILE A 223 10.63 -0.34 -16.02
CA ILE A 223 11.38 0.78 -15.46
C ILE A 223 12.60 1.06 -16.34
N VAL A 224 12.83 2.36 -16.62
CA VAL A 224 13.97 2.82 -17.39
C VAL A 224 14.95 3.53 -16.47
N HIS A 225 16.23 3.13 -16.54
CA HIS A 225 17.30 3.79 -15.79
C HIS A 225 18.60 3.75 -16.59
N GLY A 226 19.31 4.88 -16.64
CA GLY A 226 20.55 5.00 -17.41
C GLY A 226 20.36 4.60 -18.87
N SER A 227 21.15 3.63 -19.31
CA SER A 227 21.12 3.10 -20.67
C SER A 227 20.23 1.86 -20.85
N LYS A 228 19.49 1.47 -19.81
CA LYS A 228 18.71 0.22 -19.77
C LYS A 228 17.21 0.45 -19.67
N VAL A 229 16.47 -0.46 -20.25
CA VAL A 229 15.09 -0.74 -19.93
C VAL A 229 15.03 -2.07 -19.20
N HIS A 230 14.34 -2.10 -18.07
CA HIS A 230 14.10 -3.30 -17.32
C HIS A 230 12.60 -3.63 -17.35
N MET A 231 12.29 -4.92 -17.30
CA MET A 231 10.95 -5.43 -17.13
C MET A 231 10.98 -6.40 -15.95
N SER A 232 10.36 -6.02 -14.82
CA SER A 232 10.06 -6.99 -13.78
C SER A 232 8.87 -7.85 -14.21
N PHE A 233 8.76 -9.03 -13.65
CA PHE A 233 7.64 -9.93 -13.85
C PHE A 233 7.45 -10.78 -12.60
N SER A 234 6.24 -11.22 -12.36
CA SER A 234 5.95 -12.18 -11.31
C SER A 234 6.12 -13.60 -11.82
N ALA A 235 6.53 -14.51 -10.94
CA ALA A 235 6.83 -15.88 -11.27
C ALA A 235 6.36 -16.86 -10.22
N SER A 236 6.10 -18.10 -10.60
CA SER A 236 5.47 -19.17 -9.83
C SER A 236 3.96 -18.96 -9.66
N GLY A 237 3.24 -19.96 -9.16
CA GLY A 237 1.80 -19.83 -8.91
C GLY A 237 1.52 -18.88 -7.75
N CYS A 238 0.64 -17.89 -7.93
CA CYS A 238 0.28 -16.89 -6.90
C CYS A 238 -0.37 -17.54 -5.66
N TRP A 239 -0.84 -18.77 -5.77
CA TRP A 239 -1.38 -19.56 -4.64
C TRP A 239 -0.31 -20.18 -3.75
N THR A 240 0.97 -19.94 -4.04
CA THR A 240 2.12 -20.38 -3.24
C THR A 240 2.79 -19.20 -2.55
N ASP A 241 3.49 -19.45 -1.44
CA ASP A 241 4.34 -18.45 -0.79
C ASP A 241 5.56 -18.09 -1.64
N ASP A 242 5.84 -18.91 -2.65
CA ASP A 242 6.95 -18.76 -3.59
C ASP A 242 6.65 -17.85 -4.78
N TYR A 243 5.49 -17.20 -4.83
CA TYR A 243 5.26 -16.09 -5.76
C TYR A 243 6.28 -14.99 -5.51
N LYS A 244 6.94 -14.50 -6.56
CA LYS A 244 8.09 -13.60 -6.43
C LYS A 244 8.34 -12.83 -7.72
N LEU A 245 9.21 -11.82 -7.67
CA LEU A 245 9.56 -11.02 -8.84
C LEU A 245 10.86 -11.51 -9.49
N GLY A 246 10.84 -11.59 -10.82
CA GLY A 246 12.01 -11.70 -11.68
C GLY A 246 12.34 -10.39 -12.38
N LEU A 247 13.43 -10.39 -13.16
CA LEU A 247 13.90 -9.23 -13.90
C LEU A 247 14.42 -9.63 -15.27
N LEU A 248 13.96 -8.94 -16.30
CA LEU A 248 14.53 -8.88 -17.64
C LEU A 248 15.21 -7.52 -17.82
N SER A 249 16.30 -7.47 -18.54
CA SER A 249 17.04 -6.24 -18.85
C SER A 249 17.45 -6.20 -20.32
N ALA A 250 17.26 -5.08 -20.97
CA ALA A 250 17.71 -4.83 -22.34
C ALA A 250 18.39 -3.46 -22.46
N ASN A 251 19.20 -3.26 -23.50
CA ASN A 251 19.66 -1.92 -23.83
C ASN A 251 18.50 -1.08 -24.35
N LEU A 252 18.41 0.17 -23.92
CA LEU A 252 17.33 1.08 -24.29
C LEU A 252 17.21 1.30 -25.81
N THR A 253 18.33 1.09 -26.56
CA THR A 253 18.40 1.23 -28.02
C THR A 253 18.21 -0.09 -28.78
N ALA A 254 18.00 -1.22 -28.07
CA ALA A 254 17.81 -2.52 -28.68
C ALA A 254 16.40 -2.66 -29.29
N ASP A 255 16.25 -3.62 -30.20
CA ASP A 255 14.92 -4.04 -30.65
C ASP A 255 14.26 -4.86 -29.51
N LEU A 256 13.32 -4.26 -28.81
CA LEU A 256 12.65 -4.88 -27.65
C LEU A 256 11.71 -6.02 -28.05
N LEU A 257 11.32 -6.14 -29.33
CA LEU A 257 10.52 -7.26 -29.81
C LEU A 257 11.39 -8.50 -30.14
N ASN A 258 12.71 -8.34 -30.18
CA ASN A 258 13.60 -9.47 -30.30
C ASN A 258 13.88 -10.09 -28.92
N PRO A 259 13.48 -11.35 -28.66
CA PRO A 259 13.72 -12.00 -27.36
C PRO A 259 15.20 -12.04 -26.96
N ALA A 260 16.10 -12.11 -27.94
CA ALA A 260 17.55 -12.13 -27.70
C ALA A 260 18.11 -10.80 -27.18
N SER A 261 17.36 -9.71 -27.26
CA SER A 261 17.72 -8.42 -26.65
C SER A 261 17.59 -8.41 -25.12
N TRP A 262 16.83 -9.35 -24.56
CA TRP A 262 16.55 -9.43 -23.16
C TRP A 262 17.46 -10.43 -22.44
N THR A 263 18.07 -9.98 -21.35
CA THR A 263 18.81 -10.83 -20.41
C THR A 263 17.96 -11.05 -19.18
N LYS A 264 17.63 -12.30 -18.87
CA LYS A 264 16.89 -12.68 -17.67
C LYS A 264 17.85 -12.86 -16.49
N ALA A 265 17.54 -12.26 -15.34
CA ALA A 265 18.30 -12.47 -14.11
C ALA A 265 18.20 -13.94 -13.63
N ALA A 266 19.32 -14.50 -13.17
CA ALA A 266 19.36 -15.88 -12.67
C ALA A 266 18.66 -16.03 -11.31
N SER A 267 18.55 -14.95 -10.54
CA SER A 267 17.93 -14.91 -9.21
C SER A 267 16.76 -13.95 -9.19
N PRO A 268 15.77 -14.15 -8.27
CA PRO A 268 14.67 -13.24 -8.11
C PRO A 268 15.11 -11.83 -7.73
N LEU A 269 14.36 -10.82 -8.21
CA LEU A 269 14.49 -9.41 -7.82
C LEU A 269 13.95 -9.16 -6.42
N LEU A 270 12.82 -9.79 -6.09
CA LEU A 270 12.16 -9.73 -4.79
C LEU A 270 11.54 -11.09 -4.49
N GLN A 271 11.70 -11.58 -3.28
CA GLN A 271 11.11 -12.84 -2.81
C GLN A 271 10.66 -12.73 -1.36
N GLN A 272 9.96 -13.75 -0.86
CA GLN A 272 9.49 -13.79 0.53
C GLN A 272 10.59 -13.47 1.54
N GLY A 273 10.22 -12.81 2.61
CA GLY A 273 11.11 -12.42 3.70
C GLY A 273 10.42 -11.45 4.66
N ASN A 274 10.93 -11.36 5.88
CA ASN A 274 10.47 -10.39 6.89
C ASN A 274 8.94 -10.36 7.09
N GLY A 275 8.27 -11.54 7.08
CA GLY A 275 6.83 -11.63 7.23
C GLY A 275 6.03 -11.21 5.98
N ALA A 276 6.66 -11.13 4.82
CA ALA A 276 6.00 -10.97 3.53
C ALA A 276 6.04 -12.30 2.77
N PHE A 277 4.90 -12.85 2.43
CA PHE A 277 4.73 -14.10 1.70
C PHE A 277 4.14 -13.84 0.33
N GLY A 278 4.67 -14.48 -0.70
CA GLY A 278 4.24 -14.28 -2.07
C GLY A 278 4.32 -12.82 -2.54
N PRO A 279 5.45 -12.09 -2.35
CA PRO A 279 5.54 -10.70 -2.82
C PRO A 279 5.62 -10.67 -4.33
N GLY A 280 4.70 -9.92 -4.97
CA GLY A 280 4.66 -9.86 -6.42
C GLY A 280 3.73 -8.80 -6.97
N HIS A 281 3.43 -8.90 -8.27
CA HIS A 281 2.60 -8.01 -9.06
C HIS A 281 2.88 -6.55 -8.73
N ASN A 282 4.05 -6.08 -9.11
CA ASN A 282 4.53 -4.76 -8.74
C ASN A 282 4.22 -3.69 -9.79
N GLY A 283 4.19 -2.43 -9.34
CA GLY A 283 4.34 -1.24 -10.16
C GLY A 283 5.61 -0.47 -9.77
N PHE A 284 6.04 0.46 -10.60
CA PHE A 284 7.12 1.39 -10.30
C PHE A 284 6.61 2.84 -10.31
N THR A 285 7.14 3.66 -9.41
CA THR A 285 6.81 5.08 -9.35
C THR A 285 7.97 5.90 -8.82
N LYS A 286 7.86 7.22 -8.87
CA LYS A 286 8.85 8.17 -8.34
C LYS A 286 8.37 8.80 -7.02
N SER A 287 9.32 9.24 -6.20
CA SER A 287 9.02 10.14 -5.07
C SER A 287 8.42 11.47 -5.55
N PRO A 288 7.76 12.28 -4.66
CA PRO A 288 7.17 13.56 -5.05
C PRO A 288 8.13 14.54 -5.73
N ASP A 289 9.40 14.56 -5.35
CA ASP A 289 10.44 15.39 -5.98
C ASP A 289 11.09 14.74 -7.22
N GLY A 290 10.72 13.48 -7.52
CA GLY A 290 11.23 12.73 -8.68
C GLY A 290 12.64 12.17 -8.50
N THR A 291 13.28 12.34 -7.33
CA THR A 291 14.69 11.95 -7.12
C THR A 291 14.88 10.49 -6.74
N GLU A 292 13.83 9.81 -6.24
CA GLU A 292 13.87 8.43 -5.83
C GLU A 292 12.94 7.55 -6.66
N ASP A 293 13.38 6.33 -6.91
CA ASP A 293 12.56 5.26 -7.49
C ASP A 293 11.97 4.39 -6.38
N TRP A 294 10.70 4.05 -6.51
CA TRP A 294 9.94 3.24 -5.57
C TRP A 294 9.26 2.08 -6.26
N ILE A 295 9.29 0.92 -5.62
CA ILE A 295 8.47 -0.23 -6.01
C ILE A 295 7.22 -0.26 -5.15
N VAL A 296 6.09 -0.51 -5.80
CA VAL A 296 4.78 -0.78 -5.19
C VAL A 296 4.45 -2.23 -5.50
N TYR A 297 4.13 -3.05 -4.52
CA TYR A 297 3.84 -4.48 -4.70
C TYR A 297 2.85 -4.97 -3.67
N HIS A 298 2.23 -6.11 -3.91
CA HIS A 298 1.46 -6.76 -2.86
C HIS A 298 2.26 -7.88 -2.18
N ALA A 299 1.89 -8.21 -0.95
CA ALA A 299 2.30 -9.44 -0.27
C ALA A 299 1.27 -9.85 0.77
N ASN A 300 1.24 -11.15 1.08
CA ASN A 300 0.44 -11.70 2.16
C ASN A 300 1.12 -11.51 3.53
N PRO A 301 0.34 -11.36 4.62
CA PRO A 301 0.85 -11.23 5.97
C PRO A 301 1.27 -12.55 6.60
N ALA A 302 0.83 -13.69 6.05
CA ALA A 302 1.10 -15.02 6.57
C ALA A 302 1.26 -16.05 5.44
N SER A 303 1.94 -17.16 5.76
CA SER A 303 2.10 -18.31 4.89
C SER A 303 0.76 -18.97 4.55
N GLY A 304 0.64 -19.51 3.33
CA GLY A 304 -0.52 -20.27 2.87
C GLY A 304 -1.74 -19.42 2.52
N ARG A 305 -1.63 -18.09 2.44
CA ARG A 305 -2.74 -17.20 2.05
C ARG A 305 -2.98 -17.15 0.54
N GLY A 306 -1.95 -17.37 -0.26
CA GLY A 306 -2.03 -17.44 -1.73
C GLY A 306 -2.68 -16.22 -2.40
N CYS A 307 -3.45 -16.44 -3.47
CA CYS A 307 -4.14 -15.38 -4.24
C CYS A 307 -5.42 -14.87 -3.56
N THR A 308 -5.54 -14.95 -2.25
CA THR A 308 -6.74 -14.55 -1.50
C THR A 308 -6.79 -13.03 -1.21
N ASN A 309 -7.83 -12.60 -0.52
CA ASN A 309 -8.08 -11.21 -0.13
C ASN A 309 -7.24 -10.73 1.07
N TYR A 310 -6.11 -11.39 1.37
CA TYR A 310 -5.17 -10.93 2.40
C TYR A 310 -3.97 -10.18 1.83
N ARG A 311 -3.85 -10.07 0.51
CA ARG A 311 -2.77 -9.34 -0.14
C ARG A 311 -2.89 -7.85 0.13
N THR A 312 -1.85 -7.25 0.70
CA THR A 312 -1.81 -5.82 1.06
C THR A 312 -0.74 -5.10 0.26
N THR A 313 -1.05 -3.87 -0.17
CA THR A 313 -0.10 -3.01 -0.90
C THR A 313 0.99 -2.50 0.01
N ARG A 314 2.24 -2.69 -0.41
CA ARG A 314 3.47 -2.24 0.25
C ARG A 314 4.31 -1.42 -0.70
N ILE A 315 5.13 -0.52 -0.15
CA ILE A 315 6.11 0.26 -0.92
C ILE A 315 7.48 0.17 -0.26
N GLN A 316 8.52 0.19 -1.08
CA GLN A 316 9.88 0.39 -0.61
C GLN A 316 10.73 1.07 -1.68
N LYS A 317 11.79 1.76 -1.24
CA LYS A 317 12.72 2.46 -2.12
C LYS A 317 13.57 1.47 -2.90
N ILE A 318 13.78 1.77 -4.18
CA ILE A 318 14.75 1.10 -5.05
C ILE A 318 16.07 1.85 -4.96
N THR A 319 17.17 1.10 -4.87
CA THR A 319 18.53 1.61 -5.10
C THR A 319 19.09 1.04 -6.39
N TRP A 320 20.18 1.59 -6.88
CA TRP A 320 20.77 1.20 -8.15
C TRP A 320 22.23 0.76 -7.96
N ASN A 321 22.60 -0.34 -8.59
CA ASN A 321 23.98 -0.76 -8.74
C ASN A 321 24.36 -0.61 -10.25
N GLY A 322 24.99 0.53 -10.59
CA GLY A 322 25.03 0.97 -11.98
C GLY A 322 23.63 1.13 -12.53
N ASP A 323 23.32 0.51 -13.66
CA ASP A 323 21.97 0.54 -14.25
C ASP A 323 21.04 -0.58 -13.72
N THR A 324 21.46 -1.41 -12.77
CA THR A 324 20.67 -2.55 -12.28
C THR A 324 19.88 -2.17 -11.02
N PRO A 325 18.54 -2.39 -10.97
CA PRO A 325 17.74 -2.09 -9.80
C PRO A 325 18.03 -3.08 -8.65
N VAL A 326 18.10 -2.56 -7.43
CA VAL A 326 18.26 -3.34 -6.20
C VAL A 326 17.08 -3.01 -5.28
N VAL A 327 16.22 -4.00 -5.07
CA VAL A 327 15.03 -3.86 -4.22
C VAL A 327 15.33 -4.35 -2.79
N GLY A 328 16.15 -5.39 -2.64
CA GLY A 328 16.43 -6.01 -1.34
C GLY A 328 15.29 -6.92 -0.86
N ALA A 329 15.32 -7.28 0.41
CA ALA A 329 14.23 -8.03 1.04
C ALA A 329 13.00 -7.14 1.28
N PRO A 330 11.78 -7.71 1.31
CA PRO A 330 10.59 -6.95 1.69
C PRO A 330 10.77 -6.26 3.04
N VAL A 331 10.33 -5.01 3.14
CA VAL A 331 10.29 -4.31 4.44
C VAL A 331 9.21 -4.94 5.31
N ALA A 332 9.56 -5.31 6.54
CA ALA A 332 8.60 -5.83 7.50
C ALA A 332 7.49 -4.81 7.75
N VAL A 333 6.23 -5.25 7.74
CA VAL A 333 5.10 -4.38 8.08
C VAL A 333 5.19 -3.93 9.54
N GLY A 334 4.63 -2.76 9.85
CA GLY A 334 4.70 -2.20 11.19
C GLY A 334 6.09 -1.69 11.60
N THR A 335 7.08 -1.66 10.69
CA THR A 335 8.37 -1.01 10.94
C THR A 335 8.41 0.38 10.33
N ALA A 336 9.15 1.29 10.98
CA ALA A 336 9.33 2.65 10.47
C ALA A 336 10.15 2.65 9.17
N VAL A 337 9.61 3.24 8.12
CA VAL A 337 10.25 3.45 6.82
C VAL A 337 10.37 4.94 6.57
N THR A 338 11.52 5.40 6.10
CA THR A 338 11.69 6.81 5.71
C THR A 338 10.71 7.16 4.59
N ARG A 339 10.03 8.30 4.71
CA ARG A 339 9.09 8.79 3.69
C ARG A 339 9.79 9.00 2.35
N PRO A 340 9.06 8.84 1.25
CA PRO A 340 9.52 9.27 -0.07
C PRO A 340 10.00 10.73 -0.06
N SER A 341 11.12 10.99 -0.71
CA SER A 341 11.70 12.34 -0.80
C SER A 341 10.70 13.33 -1.39
N GLY A 342 10.55 14.51 -0.78
CA GLY A 342 9.57 15.51 -1.17
C GLY A 342 8.15 15.29 -0.62
N GLU A 343 7.87 14.20 0.13
CA GLU A 343 6.61 14.12 0.90
C GLU A 343 6.62 15.15 2.04
N GLY A 344 5.43 15.70 2.32
CA GLY A 344 5.27 16.64 3.42
C GLY A 344 5.70 16.06 4.77
N THR A 345 6.20 16.94 5.65
CA THR A 345 6.74 16.58 6.97
C THR A 345 5.70 16.60 8.09
N GLY A 346 4.42 16.81 7.82
CA GLY A 346 3.34 16.78 8.83
C GLY A 346 3.25 15.42 9.53
N THR A 347 2.79 15.40 10.77
CA THR A 347 2.60 14.17 11.54
C THR A 347 1.61 13.23 10.84
N ILE A 348 1.97 11.95 10.71
CA ILE A 348 1.04 10.92 10.25
C ILE A 348 0.17 10.49 11.42
N TRP A 349 -1.13 10.66 11.26
CA TRP A 349 -2.12 10.28 12.25
C TRP A 349 -2.84 9.00 11.86
N TYR A 350 -3.09 8.16 12.85
CA TYR A 350 -3.83 6.89 12.72
C TYR A 350 -5.02 6.87 13.68
N ARG A 351 -6.11 6.23 13.26
CA ARG A 351 -7.07 5.60 14.17
C ARG A 351 -6.59 4.20 14.46
N ILE A 352 -6.61 3.82 15.73
CA ILE A 352 -6.23 2.47 16.17
C ILE A 352 -7.55 1.73 16.48
N ARG A 353 -8.00 0.93 15.51
CA ARG A 353 -9.30 0.26 15.58
C ARG A 353 -9.15 -1.17 16.10
N ASN A 354 -9.97 -1.54 17.08
CA ASN A 354 -10.02 -2.90 17.60
C ASN A 354 -10.78 -3.83 16.66
N GLU A 355 -10.22 -5.01 16.37
CA GLU A 355 -10.86 -6.02 15.50
C GLU A 355 -12.18 -6.52 16.08
N HIS A 356 -12.24 -6.75 17.40
CA HIS A 356 -13.40 -7.35 18.06
C HIS A 356 -14.59 -6.38 18.12
N SER A 357 -14.35 -5.15 18.57
CA SER A 357 -15.44 -4.18 18.81
C SER A 357 -15.71 -3.24 17.64
N GLY A 358 -14.78 -3.11 16.68
CA GLY A 358 -14.83 -2.11 15.63
C GLY A 358 -14.63 -0.65 16.13
N LYS A 359 -14.43 -0.46 17.43
CA LYS A 359 -14.23 0.85 18.04
C LYS A 359 -12.76 1.30 17.99
N VAL A 360 -12.52 2.59 18.21
CA VAL A 360 -11.17 3.17 18.14
C VAL A 360 -10.65 3.58 19.51
N VAL A 361 -9.34 3.48 19.69
CA VAL A 361 -8.64 3.91 20.92
C VAL A 361 -8.79 5.42 21.08
N SER A 362 -9.22 5.84 22.26
CA SER A 362 -9.55 7.21 22.62
C SER A 362 -9.01 7.58 24.00
N ILE A 363 -8.85 8.86 24.28
CA ILE A 363 -8.51 9.38 25.62
C ILE A 363 -9.73 10.01 26.26
N ASP A 364 -9.85 9.87 27.59
CA ASP A 364 -10.81 10.60 28.39
C ASP A 364 -10.50 12.11 28.38
N ARG A 365 -11.30 12.87 27.64
CA ARG A 365 -11.18 14.33 27.55
C ARG A 365 -11.62 15.08 28.81
N GLY A 366 -12.39 14.44 29.66
CA GLY A 366 -12.86 15.00 30.95
C GLY A 366 -11.85 14.81 32.08
N ALA A 367 -10.84 13.96 31.91
CA ALA A 367 -9.84 13.66 32.92
C ALA A 367 -8.69 14.68 32.92
N PRO A 368 -7.90 14.76 34.04
CA PRO A 368 -6.66 15.51 34.07
C PRO A 368 -5.71 15.12 32.92
N ALA A 369 -4.91 16.08 32.42
CA ALA A 369 -4.01 15.85 31.32
C ALA A 369 -3.07 14.64 31.54
N ASN A 370 -2.61 14.42 32.77
CA ASN A 370 -1.76 13.30 33.14
C ASN A 370 -2.58 12.22 33.89
N GLY A 371 -2.47 10.98 33.46
CA GLY A 371 -3.18 9.85 34.04
C GLY A 371 -4.59 9.64 33.50
N ALA A 372 -4.98 10.37 32.44
CA ALA A 372 -6.26 10.14 31.77
C ALA A 372 -6.37 8.67 31.31
N GLN A 373 -7.55 8.09 31.50
CA GLN A 373 -7.80 6.73 31.07
C GLN A 373 -7.78 6.64 29.54
N ILE A 374 -7.12 5.64 29.01
CA ILE A 374 -7.26 5.23 27.62
C ILE A 374 -8.35 4.15 27.54
N TRP A 375 -9.31 4.36 26.67
CA TRP A 375 -10.47 3.51 26.46
C TRP A 375 -10.78 3.37 24.97
N GLN A 376 -11.84 2.70 24.62
CA GLN A 376 -12.34 2.66 23.25
C GLN A 376 -13.69 3.39 23.14
N PHE A 377 -13.93 4.00 21.99
CA PHE A 377 -15.19 4.64 21.63
C PHE A 377 -15.55 4.44 20.17
N ALA A 378 -16.83 4.68 19.81
CA ALA A 378 -17.23 4.88 18.43
C ALA A 378 -16.34 5.94 17.77
N ASP A 379 -16.07 5.78 16.48
CA ASP A 379 -15.23 6.71 15.73
C ASP A 379 -15.98 8.01 15.45
N PHE A 380 -15.58 9.09 16.10
CA PHE A 380 -16.11 10.44 15.89
C PHE A 380 -15.16 11.35 15.08
N GLY A 381 -13.99 10.85 14.68
CA GLY A 381 -13.00 11.62 13.95
C GLY A 381 -12.27 12.71 14.76
N ASN A 382 -12.42 12.71 16.08
CA ASN A 382 -11.85 13.71 16.98
C ASN A 382 -10.33 13.53 17.17
N THR A 383 -9.66 14.57 17.73
CA THR A 383 -8.22 14.55 18.01
C THR A 383 -7.83 13.55 19.10
N ASP A 384 -8.70 13.29 20.08
CA ASP A 384 -8.51 12.30 21.14
C ASP A 384 -8.49 10.84 20.62
N GLN A 385 -8.91 10.63 19.36
CA GLN A 385 -8.93 9.35 18.67
C GLN A 385 -7.82 9.23 17.61
N ARG A 386 -6.93 10.23 17.52
CA ARG A 386 -5.81 10.24 16.56
C ARG A 386 -4.50 10.02 17.30
N TRP A 387 -3.70 9.09 16.78
CA TRP A 387 -2.46 8.65 17.36
C TRP A 387 -1.35 8.67 16.32
N SER A 388 -0.17 9.17 16.66
CA SER A 388 1.02 8.98 15.85
C SER A 388 1.85 7.81 16.35
N LEU A 389 2.60 7.19 15.43
CA LEU A 389 3.59 6.15 15.66
C LEU A 389 4.96 6.79 15.51
N ASP A 390 5.55 7.26 16.62
CA ASP A 390 6.83 7.96 16.57
C ASP A 390 7.96 6.99 16.94
N PRO A 391 8.90 6.70 16.02
CA PRO A 391 10.00 5.76 16.29
C PRO A 391 10.87 6.22 17.45
N VAL A 392 11.23 5.27 18.34
CA VAL A 392 12.14 5.48 19.46
C VAL A 392 13.40 4.57 19.39
N GLY A 393 13.62 3.97 18.23
CA GLY A 393 14.75 3.09 17.95
C GLY A 393 14.43 1.61 18.21
N SER A 394 15.28 0.73 17.67
CA SER A 394 15.18 -0.74 17.81
C SER A 394 13.82 -1.34 17.43
N GLY A 395 13.10 -0.72 16.49
CA GLY A 395 11.76 -1.15 16.05
C GLY A 395 10.62 -0.78 16.99
N TYR A 396 10.89 -0.03 18.06
CA TYR A 396 9.85 0.45 18.98
C TYR A 396 9.33 1.83 18.61
N PHE A 397 8.08 2.10 19.01
CA PHE A 397 7.38 3.35 18.85
C PHE A 397 6.84 3.84 20.19
N LYS A 398 6.69 5.15 20.34
CA LYS A 398 5.73 5.73 21.26
C LYS A 398 4.42 6.00 20.49
N LEU A 399 3.28 5.76 21.13
CA LEU A 399 1.95 6.08 20.60
C LEU A 399 1.53 7.42 21.18
N THR A 400 1.64 8.50 20.38
CA THR A 400 1.36 9.87 20.83
C THR A 400 -0.02 10.31 20.38
N THR A 401 -0.83 10.83 21.29
CA THR A 401 -2.17 11.34 20.95
C THR A 401 -2.13 12.75 20.38
N ALA A 402 -2.94 13.03 19.37
CA ALA A 402 -3.11 14.38 18.82
C ALA A 402 -3.84 15.35 19.78
N TYR A 403 -4.47 14.84 20.82
CA TYR A 403 -5.27 15.66 21.75
C TYR A 403 -4.40 16.56 22.65
N ASN A 404 -3.36 16.01 23.27
CA ASN A 404 -2.53 16.72 24.23
C ASN A 404 -1.03 16.42 24.15
N GLY A 405 -0.59 15.63 23.15
CA GLY A 405 0.81 15.24 22.97
C GLY A 405 1.32 14.20 23.96
N ASN A 406 0.50 13.68 24.85
CA ASN A 406 0.86 12.60 25.75
C ASN A 406 0.95 11.26 25.00
N VAL A 407 1.54 10.26 25.67
CA VAL A 407 1.73 8.92 25.08
C VAL A 407 0.99 7.86 25.88
N ALA A 408 0.73 6.72 25.22
CA ALA A 408 0.20 5.52 25.86
C ALA A 408 1.25 4.93 26.82
N ASP A 409 0.90 4.81 28.08
CA ASP A 409 1.75 4.45 29.21
C ASP A 409 1.13 3.28 30.00
N VAL A 410 1.88 2.19 30.18
CA VAL A 410 1.46 1.15 31.12
C VAL A 410 1.68 1.67 32.54
N TYR A 411 0.57 1.96 33.22
CA TYR A 411 0.57 2.64 34.50
C TYR A 411 1.44 1.94 35.57
N ASN A 412 2.22 2.76 36.28
CA ASN A 412 3.15 2.33 37.34
C ASN A 412 4.19 1.29 36.91
N PHE A 413 4.63 1.27 35.66
CA PHE A 413 5.59 0.28 35.14
C PHE A 413 5.17 -1.17 35.40
N SER A 414 3.90 -1.42 35.54
CA SER A 414 3.38 -2.75 35.84
C SER A 414 3.76 -3.74 34.74
N THR A 415 4.20 -4.94 35.14
CA THR A 415 4.40 -6.07 34.23
C THR A 415 3.27 -7.11 34.35
N ALA A 416 2.29 -6.86 35.21
CA ALA A 416 1.18 -7.76 35.44
C ALA A 416 0.10 -7.64 34.33
N PRO A 417 -0.55 -8.75 33.93
CA PRO A 417 -1.78 -8.70 33.15
C PRO A 417 -2.87 -7.90 33.91
N GLY A 418 -3.68 -7.17 33.15
CA GLY A 418 -4.78 -6.34 33.70
C GLY A 418 -4.35 -4.93 34.10
N ALA A 419 -3.08 -4.57 33.99
CA ALA A 419 -2.64 -3.20 34.26
C ALA A 419 -3.20 -2.25 33.19
N TYR A 420 -3.73 -1.12 33.64
CA TYR A 420 -4.36 -0.12 32.77
C TYR A 420 -3.31 0.63 31.95
N VAL A 421 -3.68 0.97 30.72
CA VAL A 421 -2.93 1.89 29.89
C VAL A 421 -3.54 3.30 30.03
N LYS A 422 -2.69 4.25 30.38
CA LYS A 422 -3.07 5.63 30.66
C LYS A 422 -2.27 6.62 29.84
N SER A 423 -2.69 7.86 29.77
CA SER A 423 -2.05 8.94 29.04
C SER A 423 -1.09 9.71 29.95
N TYR A 424 0.21 9.74 29.62
CA TYR A 424 1.23 10.49 30.35
C TYR A 424 2.21 11.20 29.41
N PRO A 425 2.89 12.27 29.85
CA PRO A 425 4.02 12.84 29.10
C PRO A 425 5.08 11.80 28.82
N TYR A 426 5.73 11.89 27.65
CA TYR A 426 6.78 10.94 27.29
C TYR A 426 8.04 11.15 28.15
N ALA A 427 8.44 10.15 28.91
CA ALA A 427 9.61 10.12 29.78
C ALA A 427 10.75 9.23 29.25
N ALA A 428 10.65 8.76 28.01
CA ALA A 428 11.58 7.83 27.35
C ALA A 428 11.77 6.48 28.07
N THR A 429 10.79 6.07 28.87
CA THR A 429 10.78 4.83 29.63
C THR A 429 10.16 3.68 28.85
N THR A 430 10.54 2.44 29.19
CA THR A 430 10.15 1.24 28.41
C THR A 430 8.64 0.93 28.48
N ASN A 431 7.94 1.33 29.57
CA ASN A 431 6.50 1.17 29.69
C ASN A 431 5.69 2.05 28.74
N GLN A 432 6.33 3.05 28.11
CA GLN A 432 5.77 3.95 27.09
C GLN A 432 6.16 3.57 25.66
N GLN A 433 6.83 2.43 25.49
CA GLN A 433 7.37 2.01 24.20
C GLN A 433 6.74 0.69 23.76
N TRP A 434 6.35 0.65 22.48
CA TRP A 434 5.54 -0.41 21.91
C TRP A 434 6.13 -0.90 20.60
N ILE A 435 5.95 -2.19 20.29
CA ILE A 435 6.30 -2.76 18.99
C ILE A 435 5.04 -3.36 18.36
N LEU A 436 4.90 -3.17 17.05
CA LEU A 436 3.83 -3.77 16.27
C LEU A 436 4.26 -5.20 15.86
N VAL A 437 3.43 -6.17 16.22
CA VAL A 437 3.64 -7.58 15.87
C VAL A 437 2.55 -7.95 14.87
N GLN A 438 2.94 -8.28 13.64
CA GLN A 438 2.00 -8.66 12.57
C GLN A 438 1.21 -9.91 12.99
N THR A 439 -0.10 -9.90 12.73
CA THR A 439 -0.94 -11.10 12.76
C THR A 439 -0.92 -11.78 11.38
N ASP A 440 -1.70 -12.82 11.21
CA ASP A 440 -1.91 -13.49 9.90
C ASP A 440 -2.96 -12.78 9.00
N THR A 441 -3.36 -11.58 9.40
CA THR A 441 -4.29 -10.68 8.69
C THR A 441 -3.68 -9.27 8.57
N GLN A 442 -4.50 -8.26 8.26
CA GLN A 442 -4.06 -6.84 8.23
C GLN A 442 -3.91 -6.20 9.61
N TYR A 443 -4.28 -6.90 10.68
CA TYR A 443 -4.19 -6.39 12.05
C TYR A 443 -2.82 -6.62 12.66
N PHE A 444 -2.54 -5.88 13.74
CA PHE A 444 -1.34 -5.99 14.53
C PHE A 444 -1.70 -6.28 15.99
N LYS A 445 -0.87 -7.05 16.68
CA LYS A 445 -0.77 -7.00 18.13
C LYS A 445 0.21 -5.90 18.51
N VAL A 446 -0.05 -5.19 19.59
CA VAL A 446 0.77 -4.08 20.07
C VAL A 446 1.41 -4.50 21.39
N ARG A 447 2.70 -4.85 21.36
CA ARG A 447 3.41 -5.41 22.53
C ARG A 447 4.21 -4.33 23.25
N ASN A 448 4.00 -4.22 24.57
CA ASN A 448 4.76 -3.30 25.41
C ASN A 448 6.22 -3.75 25.60
N ARG A 449 7.16 -2.79 25.56
CA ARG A 449 8.59 -3.08 25.70
C ARG A 449 8.98 -3.50 27.12
N ASN A 450 8.33 -2.94 28.17
CA ASN A 450 8.65 -3.21 29.57
C ASN A 450 8.14 -4.58 30.03
N SER A 451 6.86 -4.86 29.74
CA SER A 451 6.18 -6.07 30.22
C SER A 451 6.25 -7.24 29.25
N GLY A 452 6.43 -6.99 27.95
CA GLY A 452 6.40 -8.00 26.91
C GLY A 452 5.01 -8.53 26.54
N ILE A 453 3.93 -7.99 27.15
CA ILE A 453 2.55 -8.42 26.91
C ILE A 453 1.77 -7.40 26.08
N MET A 454 0.53 -7.75 25.66
CA MET A 454 -0.17 -7.09 24.58
C MET A 454 -1.13 -5.99 25.04
N LEU A 455 -1.29 -4.95 24.25
CA LEU A 455 -2.40 -4.00 24.36
C LEU A 455 -3.72 -4.75 24.14
N ASP A 456 -4.69 -4.56 25.02
CA ASP A 456 -5.88 -5.41 25.11
C ASP A 456 -7.12 -4.56 25.40
N ASN A 457 -8.21 -4.87 24.71
CA ASN A 457 -9.53 -4.37 25.04
C ASN A 457 -10.10 -5.22 26.16
N LYS A 458 -10.11 -4.67 27.37
CA LYS A 458 -10.48 -5.36 28.60
C LYS A 458 -11.80 -6.11 28.49
N ASP A 459 -11.76 -7.39 28.84
CA ASP A 459 -12.91 -8.31 28.83
C ASP A 459 -13.62 -8.42 27.46
N GLY A 460 -12.95 -8.06 26.35
CA GLY A 460 -13.55 -8.01 25.01
C GLY A 460 -14.76 -7.07 24.93
N SER A 461 -14.71 -5.94 25.62
CA SER A 461 -15.84 -5.00 25.68
C SER A 461 -16.29 -4.54 24.29
N MET A 462 -17.61 -4.55 24.06
CA MET A 462 -18.27 -4.01 22.86
C MET A 462 -18.79 -2.57 23.08
N LEU A 463 -18.64 -2.04 24.29
CA LEU A 463 -19.26 -0.77 24.72
C LEU A 463 -18.31 0.40 24.53
N ASP A 464 -18.86 1.61 24.35
CA ASP A 464 -18.15 2.85 24.52
C ASP A 464 -17.66 2.98 25.97
N GLY A 465 -16.44 3.49 26.16
CA GLY A 465 -15.81 3.53 27.48
C GLY A 465 -15.16 2.21 27.91
N GLY A 466 -15.12 1.18 27.05
CA GLY A 466 -14.36 -0.04 27.30
C GLY A 466 -12.90 0.29 27.56
N VAL A 467 -12.35 -0.17 28.70
CA VAL A 467 -11.00 0.18 29.15
C VAL A 467 -9.94 -0.54 28.33
N ILE A 468 -8.88 0.18 28.02
CA ILE A 468 -7.66 -0.41 27.42
C ILE A 468 -6.68 -0.76 28.53
N GLN A 469 -6.20 -2.01 28.52
CA GLN A 469 -5.26 -2.59 29.45
C GLN A 469 -4.09 -3.27 28.71
N GLN A 470 -3.16 -3.81 29.44
CA GLN A 470 -2.27 -4.85 28.90
C GLN A 470 -2.70 -6.23 29.39
N TRP A 471 -2.57 -7.26 28.54
CA TRP A 471 -2.92 -8.64 28.88
C TRP A 471 -1.96 -9.63 28.22
N THR A 472 -1.82 -10.83 28.79
CA THR A 472 -1.06 -11.93 28.21
C THR A 472 -1.56 -12.22 26.80
N ASP A 473 -0.64 -12.50 25.87
CA ASP A 473 -0.99 -12.85 24.46
C ASP A 473 -1.87 -14.11 24.45
N ASN A 474 -3.09 -13.95 23.98
CA ASN A 474 -4.05 -15.03 23.78
C ASN A 474 -4.47 -15.21 22.32
N ASN A 475 -3.89 -14.37 21.44
CA ASN A 475 -4.17 -14.35 20.00
C ASN A 475 -5.65 -14.19 19.63
N LEU A 476 -6.43 -13.46 20.44
CA LEU A 476 -7.85 -13.19 20.20
C LEU A 476 -8.07 -11.76 19.69
N ALA A 477 -9.19 -11.55 19.00
CA ALA A 477 -9.55 -10.28 18.38
C ALA A 477 -9.54 -9.04 19.32
N PRO A 478 -9.79 -9.11 20.64
CA PRO A 478 -9.58 -7.98 21.56
C PRO A 478 -8.16 -7.45 21.62
N GLN A 479 -7.16 -8.23 21.20
CA GLN A 479 -5.73 -7.84 21.14
C GLN A 479 -5.27 -7.45 19.73
N HIS A 480 -6.14 -7.48 18.75
CA HIS A 480 -5.84 -7.17 17.36
C HIS A 480 -6.29 -5.76 17.00
N TRP A 481 -5.38 -4.99 16.41
CA TRP A 481 -5.54 -3.56 16.16
C TRP A 481 -5.19 -3.20 14.72
N LEU A 482 -6.09 -2.48 14.05
CA LEU A 482 -5.86 -1.93 12.72
C LEU A 482 -5.40 -0.47 12.85
N PHE A 483 -4.33 -0.12 12.16
CA PHE A 483 -3.82 1.25 12.08
C PHE A 483 -4.31 1.91 10.81
N GLU A 484 -5.42 2.62 10.89
CA GLU A 484 -6.03 3.34 9.78
C GLU A 484 -5.45 4.75 9.70
N ARG A 485 -4.60 5.01 8.71
CA ARG A 485 -4.07 6.35 8.50
C ARG A 485 -5.20 7.33 8.17
N THR A 486 -5.14 8.57 8.69
CA THR A 486 -6.20 9.58 8.57
C THR A 486 -5.82 10.81 7.74
N ASN A 487 -4.56 10.96 7.33
CA ASN A 487 -4.03 12.08 6.54
C ASN A 487 -2.89 11.67 5.60
#